data_78bcbf0da11c8950ea4bf679acb2ffcd
#
_entry.id   78bcbf0da11c8950ea4bf679acb2ffcd
#
_cell.length_a   1.000
_cell.length_b   1.000
_cell.length_c   1.000
_cell.angle_alpha   90.00
_cell.angle_beta   90.00
_cell.angle_gamma   90.00
#
_symmetry.space_group_name_H-M   'P 1'
#
loop_
_entity.id
_entity.type
_entity.pdbx_description
1 polymer ?
#
loop_
_entity_poly.entity_id
_entity_poly.type
_entity_poly.pdbx_seq_one_letter_code
_entity_poly.pdbx_strand_id
1 'polypeptide(L)'
;MKKINIAVDGPAAAGKSTIAKLVASELGMVYVDTGAMYRAITLAHLAQPEVDFETLVQNINLKIVNDNGQKIYLNGEDVSERIRENDVTLNVSHVASQKAVREKLVGIQQEMTAAKGVVMDGRDIGTHVIPDAELKVYMIASVTERAERRLIDNQQRGIEANFEDLVKDIERRDHLDMTREISPLVKANDAIEIDTTGMTIETVKDNIITLAREIIEN
;
A
#
# COMPACT_ATOMS: atom_id res chain seq x y z
N MET A 1 -15.75 22.44 -3.87
CA MET A 1 -15.73 21.02 -4.22
C MET A 1 -15.66 20.21 -2.94
N LYS A 2 -16.46 19.15 -2.86
CA LYS A 2 -16.49 18.22 -1.72
C LYS A 2 -15.13 17.52 -1.63
N LYS A 3 -14.50 17.52 -0.47
CA LYS A 3 -13.28 16.75 -0.24
C LYS A 3 -13.66 15.30 0.10
N ILE A 4 -13.01 14.36 -0.51
CA ILE A 4 -13.20 12.93 -0.30
C ILE A 4 -11.89 12.24 0.05
N ASN A 5 -11.97 11.06 0.66
CA ASN A 5 -10.88 10.10 0.74
C ASN A 5 -11.13 8.94 -0.23
N ILE A 6 -10.08 8.44 -0.84
CA ILE A 6 -10.13 7.28 -1.73
C ILE A 6 -9.26 6.17 -1.14
N ALA A 7 -9.89 5.04 -0.84
CA ALA A 7 -9.20 3.83 -0.41
C ALA A 7 -8.94 2.91 -1.61
N VAL A 8 -7.71 2.45 -1.78
CA VAL A 8 -7.32 1.52 -2.86
C VAL A 8 -6.69 0.29 -2.25
N ASP A 9 -7.44 -0.78 -2.13
CA ASP A 9 -6.99 -2.05 -1.56
C ASP A 9 -6.80 -3.13 -2.64
N GLY A 10 -6.08 -4.19 -2.30
CA GLY A 10 -5.87 -5.33 -3.19
C GLY A 10 -4.54 -6.04 -2.92
N PRO A 11 -4.31 -7.21 -3.55
CA PRO A 11 -3.17 -8.06 -3.31
C PRO A 11 -1.83 -7.45 -3.75
N ALA A 12 -0.74 -8.15 -3.45
CA ALA A 12 0.60 -7.73 -3.82
C ALA A 12 0.77 -7.62 -5.35
N ALA A 13 1.52 -6.61 -5.80
CA ALA A 13 1.83 -6.36 -7.21
C ALA A 13 0.60 -6.15 -8.14
N ALA A 14 -0.56 -5.77 -7.60
CA ALA A 14 -1.76 -5.45 -8.41
C ALA A 14 -1.70 -4.07 -9.10
N GLY A 15 -0.62 -3.31 -8.92
CA GLY A 15 -0.45 -1.99 -9.54
C GLY A 15 -1.08 -0.83 -8.77
N LYS A 16 -1.56 -1.06 -7.54
CA LYS A 16 -2.25 -0.06 -6.71
C LYS A 16 -1.48 1.24 -6.56
N SER A 17 -0.21 1.17 -6.18
CA SER A 17 0.60 2.35 -5.88
C SER A 17 0.79 3.24 -7.12
N THR A 18 1.00 2.63 -8.29
CA THR A 18 1.09 3.37 -9.56
C THR A 18 -0.22 4.09 -9.87
N ILE A 19 -1.33 3.38 -9.80
CA ILE A 19 -2.66 3.93 -10.09
C ILE A 19 -3.06 4.99 -9.07
N ALA A 20 -2.92 4.70 -7.77
CA ALA A 20 -3.29 5.63 -6.70
C ALA A 20 -2.49 6.95 -6.77
N LYS A 21 -1.20 6.87 -7.12
CA LYS A 21 -0.35 8.05 -7.32
C LYS A 21 -0.84 8.91 -8.51
N LEU A 22 -1.19 8.28 -9.63
CA LEU A 22 -1.69 8.99 -10.82
C LEU A 22 -3.06 9.62 -10.54
N VAL A 23 -3.98 8.89 -9.88
CA VAL A 23 -5.30 9.40 -9.47
C VAL A 23 -5.15 10.59 -8.54
N ALA A 24 -4.30 10.49 -7.52
CA ALA A 24 -4.03 11.59 -6.59
C ALA A 24 -3.51 12.83 -7.30
N SER A 25 -2.55 12.65 -8.21
CA SER A 25 -1.97 13.75 -8.99
C SER A 25 -3.03 14.46 -9.85
N GLU A 26 -3.89 13.71 -10.55
CA GLU A 26 -4.90 14.28 -11.44
C GLU A 26 -6.05 14.97 -10.68
N LEU A 27 -6.39 14.46 -9.49
CA LEU A 27 -7.43 15.05 -8.64
C LEU A 27 -6.90 16.13 -7.69
N GLY A 28 -5.59 16.43 -7.69
CA GLY A 28 -4.97 17.37 -6.76
C GLY A 28 -5.06 16.91 -5.30
N MET A 29 -5.02 15.60 -5.06
CA MET A 29 -5.09 14.96 -3.75
C MET A 29 -3.71 14.51 -3.27
N VAL A 30 -3.57 14.27 -1.96
CA VAL A 30 -2.35 13.72 -1.37
C VAL A 30 -2.33 12.20 -1.56
N TYR A 31 -1.24 11.66 -2.10
CA TYR A 31 -1.03 10.22 -2.17
C TYR A 31 -0.32 9.69 -0.94
N VAL A 32 -0.78 8.54 -0.41
CA VAL A 32 -0.17 7.84 0.72
C VAL A 32 0.00 6.34 0.42
N ASP A 33 1.26 5.88 0.37
CA ASP A 33 1.67 4.48 0.28
C ASP A 33 1.82 3.90 1.70
N THR A 34 0.82 3.19 2.19
CA THR A 34 0.91 2.57 3.52
C THR A 34 1.89 1.40 3.55
N GLY A 35 2.06 0.70 2.43
CA GLY A 35 3.05 -0.37 2.31
C GLY A 35 4.47 0.12 2.59
N ALA A 36 4.81 1.33 2.18
CA ALA A 36 6.10 1.94 2.50
C ALA A 36 6.28 2.17 4.01
N MET A 37 5.20 2.50 4.73
CA MET A 37 5.24 2.65 6.19
C MET A 37 5.57 1.32 6.88
N TYR A 38 4.87 0.23 6.50
CA TYR A 38 5.16 -1.12 7.04
C TYR A 38 6.56 -1.60 6.70
N ARG A 39 7.06 -1.27 5.51
CA ARG A 39 8.44 -1.57 5.10
C ARG A 39 9.47 -0.82 5.94
N ALA A 40 9.21 0.41 6.34
CA ALA A 40 10.10 1.15 7.23
C ALA A 40 10.19 0.49 8.62
N ILE A 41 9.06 0.04 9.18
CA ILE A 41 9.09 -0.74 10.43
C ILE A 41 9.83 -2.07 10.24
N THR A 42 9.65 -2.72 9.09
CA THR A 42 10.37 -3.95 8.76
C THR A 42 11.88 -3.72 8.74
N LEU A 43 12.33 -2.62 8.12
CA LEU A 43 13.75 -2.25 8.10
C LEU A 43 14.28 -2.04 9.53
N ALA A 44 13.53 -1.35 10.39
CA ALA A 44 13.91 -1.17 11.79
C ALA A 44 14.00 -2.50 12.54
N HIS A 45 13.06 -3.42 12.32
CA HIS A 45 13.08 -4.76 12.92
C HIS A 45 14.27 -5.60 12.44
N LEU A 46 14.60 -5.56 11.16
CA LEU A 46 15.74 -6.28 10.60
C LEU A 46 17.08 -5.77 11.18
N ALA A 47 17.16 -4.50 11.54
CA ALA A 47 18.33 -3.92 12.20
C ALA A 47 18.43 -4.29 13.70
N GLN A 48 17.32 -4.65 14.34
CA GLN A 48 17.23 -4.95 15.77
C GLN A 48 16.28 -6.14 16.02
N PRO A 49 16.60 -7.34 15.51
CA PRO A 49 15.67 -8.48 15.52
C PRO A 49 15.37 -9.02 16.92
N GLU A 50 16.20 -8.70 17.90
CA GLU A 50 16.02 -9.06 19.32
C GLU A 50 15.03 -8.15 20.06
N VAL A 51 14.69 -7.00 19.51
CA VAL A 51 13.75 -6.06 20.12
C VAL A 51 12.32 -6.48 19.78
N ASP A 52 11.46 -6.62 20.78
CA ASP A 52 10.05 -6.91 20.57
C ASP A 52 9.35 -5.75 19.86
N PHE A 53 8.22 -6.05 19.18
CA PHE A 53 7.53 -5.05 18.36
C PHE A 53 6.91 -3.91 19.16
N GLU A 54 6.43 -4.15 20.38
CA GLU A 54 5.90 -3.12 21.26
C GLU A 54 6.96 -2.08 21.60
N THR A 55 8.15 -2.54 22.00
CA THR A 55 9.29 -1.67 22.29
C THR A 55 9.79 -0.97 21.03
N LEU A 56 9.89 -1.70 19.91
CA LEU A 56 10.36 -1.15 18.64
C LEU A 56 9.52 0.05 18.20
N VAL A 57 8.17 -0.11 18.13
CA VAL A 57 7.28 0.95 17.64
C VAL A 57 7.17 2.15 18.56
N GLN A 58 7.48 2.00 19.85
CA GLN A 58 7.54 3.11 20.80
C GLN A 58 8.80 3.98 20.59
N ASN A 59 9.90 3.38 20.17
CA ASN A 59 11.21 4.03 20.08
C ASN A 59 11.55 4.56 18.68
N ILE A 60 10.74 4.27 17.66
CA ILE A 60 10.99 4.77 16.31
C ILE A 60 10.22 6.05 16.01
N ASN A 61 10.92 6.94 15.29
CA ASN A 61 10.32 8.13 14.70
C ASN A 61 10.16 7.90 13.20
N LEU A 62 8.90 7.69 12.77
CA LEU A 62 8.53 7.54 11.37
C LEU A 62 7.93 8.85 10.87
N LYS A 63 8.54 9.45 9.85
CA LYS A 63 8.04 10.66 9.22
C LYS A 63 7.80 10.43 7.73
N ILE A 64 6.65 10.87 7.25
CA ILE A 64 6.26 10.81 5.84
C ILE A 64 6.21 12.23 5.32
N VAL A 65 6.90 12.47 4.21
CA VAL A 65 6.94 13.78 3.55
C VAL A 65 6.46 13.59 2.11
N ASN A 66 5.46 14.40 1.73
CA ASN A 66 4.92 14.45 0.37
C ASN A 66 5.42 15.74 -0.31
N ASP A 67 6.64 15.70 -0.81
CA ASP A 67 7.25 16.78 -1.57
C ASP A 67 7.85 16.17 -2.85
N ASN A 68 7.25 16.46 -4.00
CA ASN A 68 7.61 15.85 -5.30
C ASN A 68 7.66 14.30 -5.27
N GLY A 69 6.76 13.68 -4.52
CA GLY A 69 6.68 12.25 -4.25
C GLY A 69 6.74 11.94 -2.75
N GLN A 70 6.30 10.74 -2.37
CA GLN A 70 6.37 10.34 -0.97
C GLN A 70 7.78 9.90 -0.59
N LYS A 71 8.33 10.52 0.46
CA LYS A 71 9.57 10.13 1.12
C LYS A 71 9.29 9.60 2.52
N ILE A 72 10.02 8.57 2.91
CA ILE A 72 9.93 7.94 4.22
C ILE A 72 11.23 8.18 4.98
N TYR A 73 11.10 8.80 6.13
CA TYR A 73 12.21 9.00 7.07
C TYR A 73 12.02 8.12 8.30
N LEU A 74 13.02 7.35 8.63
CA LEU A 74 13.09 6.52 9.84
C LEU A 74 14.21 7.08 10.73
N ASN A 75 13.84 7.55 11.93
CA ASN A 75 14.78 8.17 12.87
C ASN A 75 15.62 9.31 12.26
N GLY A 76 15.04 10.04 11.30
CA GLY A 76 15.70 11.16 10.62
C GLY A 76 16.47 10.80 9.34
N GLU A 77 16.63 9.52 9.02
CA GLU A 77 17.29 9.03 7.81
C GLU A 77 16.25 8.78 6.70
N ASP A 78 16.52 9.24 5.46
CA ASP A 78 15.71 8.92 4.27
C ASP A 78 15.94 7.46 3.88
N VAL A 79 14.92 6.63 4.08
CA VAL A 79 14.96 5.19 3.79
C VAL A 79 14.12 4.80 2.58
N SER A 80 13.65 5.76 1.78
CA SER A 80 12.69 5.57 0.68
C SER A 80 13.12 4.52 -0.35
N GLU A 81 14.41 4.43 -0.66
CA GLU A 81 14.95 3.43 -1.56
C GLU A 81 15.25 2.12 -0.84
N ARG A 82 15.87 2.18 0.35
CA ARG A 82 16.29 1.01 1.13
C ARG A 82 15.10 0.10 1.50
N ILE A 83 13.95 0.65 1.80
CA ILE A 83 12.75 -0.12 2.14
C ILE A 83 12.18 -0.94 0.98
N ARG A 84 12.68 -0.76 -0.23
CA ARG A 84 12.24 -1.50 -1.43
C ARG A 84 13.12 -2.70 -1.76
N GLU A 85 14.19 -2.90 -1.01
CA GLU A 85 15.09 -4.03 -1.20
C GLU A 85 14.46 -5.37 -0.82
N ASN A 86 15.07 -6.46 -1.26
CA ASN A 86 14.47 -7.79 -1.22
C ASN A 86 14.29 -8.32 0.20
N ASP A 87 15.26 -8.08 1.08
CA ASP A 87 15.19 -8.49 2.50
C ASP A 87 13.97 -7.89 3.21
N VAL A 88 13.69 -6.60 2.98
CA VAL A 88 12.49 -5.94 3.50
C VAL A 88 11.23 -6.52 2.85
N THR A 89 11.27 -6.74 1.53
CA THR A 89 10.13 -7.28 0.78
C THR A 89 9.70 -8.66 1.27
N LEU A 90 10.64 -9.52 1.61
CA LEU A 90 10.39 -10.89 2.09
C LEU A 90 9.81 -10.92 3.52
N ASN A 91 10.08 -9.92 4.34
CA ASN A 91 9.70 -9.87 5.75
C ASN A 91 8.49 -8.98 6.06
N VAL A 92 8.08 -8.11 5.13
CA VAL A 92 7.04 -7.10 5.41
C VAL A 92 5.68 -7.67 5.82
N SER A 93 5.25 -8.79 5.25
CA SER A 93 3.96 -9.40 5.61
C SER A 93 3.95 -9.95 7.04
N HIS A 94 5.08 -10.50 7.51
CA HIS A 94 5.25 -10.91 8.89
C HIS A 94 5.15 -9.71 9.86
N VAL A 95 5.89 -8.64 9.58
CA VAL A 95 5.87 -7.43 10.42
C VAL A 95 4.49 -6.75 10.39
N ALA A 96 3.85 -6.72 9.23
CA ALA A 96 2.51 -6.15 9.07
C ALA A 96 1.40 -6.97 9.75
N SER A 97 1.64 -8.21 10.17
CA SER A 97 0.71 -9.01 10.96
C SER A 97 0.77 -8.71 12.47
N GLN A 98 1.80 -7.99 12.93
CA GLN A 98 2.03 -7.71 14.34
C GLN A 98 1.08 -6.62 14.86
N LYS A 99 0.39 -6.90 15.97
CA LYS A 99 -0.63 -6.02 16.55
C LYS A 99 -0.08 -4.62 16.86
N ALA A 100 1.04 -4.54 17.59
CA ALA A 100 1.65 -3.27 17.97
C ALA A 100 2.03 -2.40 16.76
N VAL A 101 2.53 -3.03 15.69
CA VAL A 101 2.88 -2.34 14.44
C VAL A 101 1.63 -1.77 13.79
N ARG A 102 0.55 -2.57 13.71
CA ARG A 102 -0.70 -2.12 13.10
C ARG A 102 -1.34 -0.98 13.87
N GLU A 103 -1.48 -1.11 15.19
CA GLU A 103 -2.06 -0.05 16.04
C GLU A 103 -1.32 1.28 15.86
N LYS A 104 0.02 1.25 15.85
CA LYS A 104 0.83 2.44 15.61
C LYS A 104 0.59 3.05 14.23
N LEU A 105 0.66 2.24 13.17
CA LEU A 105 0.58 2.75 11.80
C LEU A 105 -0.84 3.14 11.40
N VAL A 106 -1.85 2.40 11.81
CA VAL A 106 -3.26 2.76 11.55
C VAL A 106 -3.59 4.11 12.20
N GLY A 107 -3.14 4.37 13.43
CA GLY A 107 -3.32 5.68 14.09
C GLY A 107 -2.75 6.82 13.23
N ILE A 108 -1.50 6.68 12.76
CA ILE A 108 -0.87 7.68 11.89
C ILE A 108 -1.65 7.85 10.57
N GLN A 109 -2.08 6.76 9.95
CA GLN A 109 -2.83 6.77 8.70
C GLN A 109 -4.19 7.47 8.86
N GLN A 110 -4.90 7.24 9.96
CA GLN A 110 -6.15 7.91 10.28
C GLN A 110 -5.97 9.42 10.48
N GLU A 111 -4.92 9.83 11.19
CA GLU A 111 -4.57 11.25 11.33
C GLU A 111 -4.31 11.92 9.98
N MET A 112 -3.60 11.25 9.06
CA MET A 112 -3.31 11.77 7.73
C MET A 112 -4.57 11.98 6.88
N THR A 113 -5.62 11.22 7.12
CA THR A 113 -6.88 11.25 6.35
C THR A 113 -7.97 12.11 6.97
N ALA A 114 -7.77 12.63 8.18
CA ALA A 114 -8.78 13.39 8.93
C ALA A 114 -9.29 14.65 8.21
N ALA A 115 -8.41 15.34 7.47
CA ALA A 115 -8.77 16.54 6.71
C ALA A 115 -9.35 16.24 5.31
N LYS A 116 -9.48 14.97 4.95
CA LYS A 116 -9.82 14.47 3.63
C LYS A 116 -8.90 14.94 2.50
N GLY A 117 -9.16 14.53 1.28
CA GLY A 117 -8.32 14.86 0.13
C GLY A 117 -7.13 13.92 -0.04
N VAL A 118 -7.25 12.66 0.40
CA VAL A 118 -6.18 11.65 0.37
C VAL A 118 -6.60 10.46 -0.52
N VAL A 119 -5.68 10.00 -1.34
CA VAL A 119 -5.72 8.67 -1.98
C VAL A 119 -4.71 7.79 -1.26
N MET A 120 -5.19 6.77 -0.61
CA MET A 120 -4.37 5.86 0.21
C MET A 120 -4.45 4.44 -0.32
N ASP A 121 -3.31 3.80 -0.56
CA ASP A 121 -3.27 2.41 -0.99
C ASP A 121 -2.71 1.46 0.08
N GLY A 122 -3.27 0.26 0.12
CA GLY A 122 -2.87 -0.75 1.10
C GLY A 122 -3.56 -2.10 0.93
N ARG A 123 -3.96 -2.68 2.08
CA ARG A 123 -4.63 -3.99 2.17
C ARG A 123 -5.95 -3.94 2.93
N ASP A 124 -6.09 -2.99 3.82
CA ASP A 124 -7.19 -2.87 4.76
C ASP A 124 -7.63 -1.40 4.94
N ILE A 125 -7.38 -0.60 3.91
CA ILE A 125 -7.68 0.84 3.97
C ILE A 125 -9.18 1.06 4.08
N GLY A 126 -9.96 0.48 3.18
CA GLY A 126 -11.41 0.62 3.14
C GLY A 126 -12.16 -0.19 4.21
N THR A 127 -11.48 -1.13 4.89
CA THR A 127 -12.10 -1.95 5.95
C THR A 127 -11.75 -1.49 7.35
N HIS A 128 -10.53 -0.98 7.58
CA HIS A 128 -10.02 -0.65 8.92
C HIS A 128 -9.50 0.77 9.06
N VAL A 129 -8.75 1.29 8.09
CA VAL A 129 -8.11 2.60 8.23
C VAL A 129 -9.11 3.73 8.07
N ILE A 130 -9.83 3.75 6.95
CA ILE A 130 -10.88 4.73 6.62
C ILE A 130 -12.14 4.03 6.13
N PRO A 131 -12.85 3.32 7.04
CA PRO A 131 -14.06 2.58 6.68
C PRO A 131 -15.20 3.49 6.20
N ASP A 132 -15.08 4.79 6.38
CA ASP A 132 -15.97 5.85 5.93
C ASP A 132 -15.45 6.60 4.69
N ALA A 133 -14.42 6.07 4.00
CA ALA A 133 -13.95 6.64 2.74
C ALA A 133 -15.09 6.70 1.71
N GLU A 134 -15.22 7.84 1.04
CA GLU A 134 -16.28 8.09 0.07
C GLU A 134 -16.16 7.22 -1.19
N LEU A 135 -14.93 6.85 -1.57
CA LEU A 135 -14.67 5.89 -2.63
C LEU A 135 -13.74 4.79 -2.13
N LYS A 136 -14.18 3.55 -2.28
CA LYS A 136 -13.37 2.36 -2.00
C LYS A 136 -13.23 1.54 -3.27
N VAL A 137 -12.00 1.27 -3.65
CA VAL A 137 -11.64 0.46 -4.81
C VAL A 137 -10.85 -0.76 -4.34
N TYR A 138 -11.25 -1.93 -4.83
CA TYR A 138 -10.53 -3.17 -4.60
C TYR A 138 -9.96 -3.67 -5.93
N MET A 139 -8.65 -3.50 -6.11
CA MET A 139 -7.97 -3.87 -7.35
C MET A 139 -7.49 -5.32 -7.28
N ILE A 140 -7.85 -6.11 -8.30
CA ILE A 140 -7.35 -7.47 -8.49
C ILE A 140 -6.67 -7.62 -9.85
N ALA A 141 -5.81 -8.63 -9.96
CA ALA A 141 -5.27 -9.15 -11.21
C ALA A 141 -4.83 -10.59 -11.00
N SER A 142 -4.73 -11.38 -12.07
CA SER A 142 -4.24 -12.75 -11.99
C SER A 142 -2.81 -12.80 -11.40
N VAL A 143 -2.47 -13.88 -10.70
CA VAL A 143 -1.12 -14.05 -10.13
C VAL A 143 -0.06 -13.97 -11.23
N THR A 144 -0.33 -14.59 -12.39
CA THR A 144 0.56 -14.56 -13.56
C THR A 144 0.86 -13.13 -13.98
N GLU A 145 -0.17 -12.31 -14.21
CA GLU A 145 0.02 -10.92 -14.63
C GLU A 145 0.74 -10.08 -13.58
N ARG A 146 0.45 -10.30 -12.31
CA ARG A 146 1.15 -9.61 -11.21
C ARG A 146 2.63 -9.99 -11.13
N ALA A 147 2.97 -11.25 -11.42
CA ALA A 147 4.34 -11.71 -11.50
C ALA A 147 5.07 -11.14 -12.73
N GLU A 148 4.39 -11.03 -13.87
CA GLU A 148 4.95 -10.38 -15.07
C GLU A 148 5.25 -8.90 -14.83
N ARG A 149 4.30 -8.15 -14.23
CA ARG A 149 4.50 -6.75 -13.85
C ARG A 149 5.71 -6.60 -12.91
N ARG A 150 5.83 -7.49 -11.92
CA ARG A 150 6.95 -7.49 -10.97
C ARG A 150 8.28 -7.83 -11.62
N LEU A 151 8.28 -8.74 -12.60
CA LEU A 151 9.48 -9.09 -13.36
C LEU A 151 9.99 -7.91 -14.16
N ILE A 152 9.10 -7.19 -14.85
CA ILE A 152 9.43 -5.98 -15.61
C ILE A 152 10.00 -4.89 -14.68
N ASP A 153 9.36 -4.66 -13.53
CA ASP A 153 9.82 -3.72 -12.50
C ASP A 153 11.25 -4.04 -12.03
N ASN A 154 11.51 -5.32 -11.74
CA ASN A 154 12.82 -5.79 -11.30
C ASN A 154 13.87 -5.60 -12.40
N GLN A 155 13.56 -5.93 -13.65
CA GLN A 155 14.46 -5.73 -14.78
C GLN A 155 14.84 -4.24 -14.98
N GLN A 156 13.87 -3.34 -14.85
CA GLN A 156 14.12 -1.88 -14.95
C GLN A 156 15.04 -1.38 -13.82
N ARG A 157 15.08 -2.06 -12.68
CA ARG A 157 15.94 -1.76 -11.54
C ARG A 157 17.27 -2.51 -11.57
N GLY A 158 17.51 -3.34 -12.58
CA GLY A 158 18.71 -4.19 -12.66
C GLY A 158 18.72 -5.33 -11.63
N ILE A 159 17.55 -5.75 -11.13
CA ILE A 159 17.40 -6.84 -10.17
C ILE A 159 17.10 -8.12 -10.96
N GLU A 160 17.96 -9.11 -10.84
CA GLU A 160 17.69 -10.44 -11.38
C GLU A 160 16.57 -11.13 -10.60
N ALA A 161 15.59 -11.66 -11.32
CA ALA A 161 14.47 -12.40 -10.74
C ALA A 161 14.00 -13.50 -11.67
N ASN A 162 13.62 -14.64 -11.08
CA ASN A 162 13.01 -15.75 -11.78
C ASN A 162 11.48 -15.62 -11.70
N PHE A 163 10.79 -15.83 -12.83
CA PHE A 163 9.34 -15.69 -12.90
C PHE A 163 8.59 -16.65 -11.96
N GLU A 164 9.02 -17.92 -11.92
CA GLU A 164 8.36 -18.92 -11.06
C GLU A 164 8.53 -18.61 -9.57
N ASP A 165 9.68 -18.07 -9.17
CA ASP A 165 9.92 -17.63 -7.80
C ASP A 165 9.09 -16.41 -7.45
N LEU A 166 8.90 -15.48 -8.39
CA LEU A 166 8.00 -14.34 -8.20
C LEU A 166 6.54 -14.76 -8.03
N VAL A 167 6.08 -15.76 -8.79
CA VAL A 167 4.73 -16.34 -8.63
C VAL A 167 4.56 -16.89 -7.21
N LYS A 168 5.48 -17.75 -6.75
CA LYS A 168 5.44 -18.32 -5.40
C LYS A 168 5.47 -17.25 -4.30
N ASP A 169 6.30 -16.23 -4.46
CA ASP A 169 6.40 -15.15 -3.49
C ASP A 169 5.11 -14.33 -3.42
N ILE A 170 4.47 -14.05 -4.56
CA ILE A 170 3.20 -13.33 -4.63
C ILE A 170 2.10 -14.17 -3.96
N GLU A 171 1.98 -15.46 -4.28
CA GLU A 171 1.01 -16.36 -3.66
C GLU A 171 1.21 -16.47 -2.14
N ARG A 172 2.45 -16.63 -1.68
CA ARG A 172 2.79 -16.67 -0.27
C ARG A 172 2.38 -15.37 0.45
N ARG A 173 2.65 -14.23 -0.14
CA ARG A 173 2.30 -12.91 0.44
C ARG A 173 0.80 -12.72 0.48
N ASP A 174 0.10 -13.04 -0.58
CA ASP A 174 -1.36 -12.96 -0.63
C ASP A 174 -1.98 -13.85 0.45
N HIS A 175 -1.48 -15.08 0.61
CA HIS A 175 -1.94 -15.98 1.66
C HIS A 175 -1.73 -15.36 3.05
N LEU A 176 -0.55 -14.83 3.34
CA LEU A 176 -0.25 -14.19 4.62
C LEU A 176 -1.14 -12.96 4.86
N ASP A 177 -1.34 -12.11 3.85
CA ASP A 177 -2.16 -10.90 3.97
C ASP A 177 -3.65 -11.25 4.16
N MET A 178 -4.16 -12.30 3.50
CA MET A 178 -5.56 -12.75 3.59
C MET A 178 -5.86 -13.53 4.87
N THR A 179 -4.88 -14.24 5.44
CA THR A 179 -5.10 -15.14 6.59
C THR A 179 -4.61 -14.60 7.90
N ARG A 180 -3.99 -13.41 7.93
CA ARG A 180 -3.57 -12.80 9.18
C ARG A 180 -4.77 -12.51 10.08
N GLU A 181 -4.58 -12.68 11.39
CA GLU A 181 -5.64 -12.53 12.39
C GLU A 181 -6.19 -11.09 12.47
N ILE A 182 -5.29 -10.10 12.36
CA ILE A 182 -5.65 -8.68 12.52
C ILE A 182 -5.72 -8.00 11.15
N SER A 183 -6.87 -7.41 10.84
CA SER A 183 -7.12 -6.64 9.60
C SER A 183 -6.69 -7.39 8.34
N PRO A 184 -7.23 -8.60 8.06
CA PRO A 184 -6.88 -9.34 6.85
C PRO A 184 -7.22 -8.56 5.59
N LEU A 185 -6.55 -8.90 4.49
CA LEU A 185 -6.90 -8.40 3.16
C LEU A 185 -8.24 -9.00 2.74
N VAL A 186 -9.29 -8.20 2.83
CA VAL A 186 -10.64 -8.53 2.36
C VAL A 186 -11.24 -7.32 1.67
N LYS A 187 -12.07 -7.56 0.66
CA LYS A 187 -12.82 -6.49 -0.01
C LYS A 187 -13.89 -5.93 0.93
N ALA A 188 -13.90 -4.61 1.14
CA ALA A 188 -15.00 -3.96 1.85
C ALA A 188 -16.32 -4.17 1.10
N ASN A 189 -17.43 -4.27 1.83
CA ASN A 189 -18.74 -4.58 1.23
C ASN A 189 -19.19 -3.53 0.20
N ASP A 190 -18.80 -2.29 0.40
CA ASP A 190 -19.09 -1.14 -0.46
C ASP A 190 -17.96 -0.80 -1.42
N ALA A 191 -16.90 -1.63 -1.49
CA ALA A 191 -15.80 -1.42 -2.43
C ALA A 191 -16.16 -1.87 -3.85
N ILE A 192 -15.83 -1.04 -4.81
CA ILE A 192 -15.91 -1.35 -6.23
C ILE A 192 -14.70 -2.20 -6.60
N GLU A 193 -14.96 -3.41 -7.10
CA GLU A 193 -13.90 -4.29 -7.58
C GLU A 193 -13.52 -3.94 -9.02
N ILE A 194 -12.21 -3.83 -9.26
CA ILE A 194 -11.67 -3.61 -10.59
C ILE A 194 -10.65 -4.72 -10.87
N ASP A 195 -10.99 -5.63 -11.79
CA ASP A 195 -10.04 -6.59 -12.33
C ASP A 195 -9.18 -5.91 -13.40
N THR A 196 -7.92 -5.69 -13.08
CA THR A 196 -6.99 -4.98 -13.95
C THR A 196 -6.25 -5.90 -14.93
N THR A 197 -6.60 -7.19 -14.96
CA THR A 197 -5.98 -8.17 -15.87
C THR A 197 -6.20 -7.72 -17.33
N GLY A 198 -5.11 -7.56 -18.08
CA GLY A 198 -5.13 -7.09 -19.47
C GLY A 198 -5.48 -5.61 -19.65
N MET A 199 -5.72 -4.85 -18.59
CA MET A 199 -6.04 -3.42 -18.69
C MET A 199 -4.76 -2.57 -18.72
N THR A 200 -4.82 -1.47 -19.46
CA THR A 200 -3.74 -0.46 -19.42
C THR A 200 -3.84 0.37 -18.13
N ILE A 201 -2.70 0.92 -17.69
CA ILE A 201 -2.64 1.84 -16.55
C ILE A 201 -3.62 3.01 -16.74
N GLU A 202 -3.66 3.58 -17.96
CA GLU A 202 -4.53 4.70 -18.32
C GLU A 202 -6.02 4.35 -18.12
N THR A 203 -6.45 3.19 -18.63
CA THR A 203 -7.84 2.75 -18.49
C THR A 203 -8.25 2.57 -17.03
N VAL A 204 -7.40 1.96 -16.21
CA VAL A 204 -7.69 1.76 -14.77
C VAL A 204 -7.76 3.10 -14.04
N LYS A 205 -6.79 3.99 -14.30
CA LYS A 205 -6.76 5.35 -13.74
C LYS A 205 -8.05 6.12 -14.09
N ASP A 206 -8.42 6.14 -15.37
CA ASP A 206 -9.58 6.91 -15.84
C ASP A 206 -10.90 6.39 -15.25
N ASN A 207 -11.04 5.07 -15.07
CA ASN A 207 -12.18 4.48 -14.38
C ASN A 207 -12.31 5.00 -12.95
N ILE A 208 -11.21 5.02 -12.19
CA ILE A 208 -11.24 5.50 -10.80
C ILE A 208 -11.51 7.01 -10.74
N ILE A 209 -10.93 7.79 -11.65
CA ILE A 209 -11.16 9.24 -11.71
C ILE A 209 -12.62 9.54 -12.03
N THR A 210 -13.25 8.80 -12.95
CA THR A 210 -14.67 8.96 -13.28
C THR A 210 -15.53 8.73 -12.03
N LEU A 211 -15.32 7.62 -11.32
CA LEU A 211 -16.02 7.32 -10.07
C LEU A 211 -15.82 8.40 -9.00
N ALA A 212 -14.59 8.89 -8.87
CA ALA A 212 -14.28 9.94 -7.89
C ALA A 212 -14.98 11.26 -8.22
N ARG A 213 -15.00 11.66 -9.51
CA ARG A 213 -15.66 12.89 -9.95
C ARG A 213 -17.18 12.82 -9.73
N GLU A 214 -17.83 11.70 -9.99
CA GLU A 214 -19.26 11.52 -9.69
C GLU A 214 -19.59 11.77 -8.22
N ILE A 215 -18.71 11.36 -7.29
CA ILE A 215 -18.89 11.58 -5.85
C ILE A 215 -18.59 13.03 -5.44
N ILE A 216 -17.59 13.65 -6.06
CA ILE A 216 -17.18 15.04 -5.76
C ILE A 216 -18.21 16.06 -6.24
N GLU A 217 -18.91 15.76 -7.35
CA GLU A 217 -19.88 16.66 -7.99
C GLU A 217 -21.29 16.53 -7.39
N ASN A 218 -21.58 15.42 -6.70
CA ASN A 218 -22.84 15.18 -5.97
C ASN A 218 -22.70 15.58 -4.47
#